data_e718fe821238a97a0bedbb9eda4c7585
#
_entry.id   e718fe821238a97a0bedbb9eda4c7585
#
_cell.length_a   1.000
_cell.length_b   1.000
_cell.length_c   1.000
_cell.angle_alpha   90.00
_cell.angle_beta   90.00
_cell.angle_gamma   90.00
#
_symmetry.space_group_name_H-M   'P 1'
#
loop_
_entity.id
_entity.type
_entity.pdbx_description
1 polymer ?
#
loop_
_entity_poly.entity_id
_entity_poly.type
_entity_poly.pdbx_seq_one_letter_code
_entity_poly.pdbx_strand_id
1 'polypeptide(L)'
;KIGRKKTVLLSLIITFASLLIPVFGDGYTLMLISFSLLGIGNALMQTSLNPLLSNIIAGNKLASTLTFGQFVKAIASFAMWGATQTIPSFGLGWRVLFPVYMVIAVLAIALLGSTPIEEEKPDKASGFKACFALLGKPFILLSFIGIMCHVGIDVGTNTTAPKILMERLDMTLAEAGFATSLYFIFRTVGCFLGAFILQKASAKSFFALSVVFMLLAMVGLFIFHSETIIYICIAMIGFGNSNVFSIIFSQALFAMPEKKNEVSGLMIMGLFGGTVFPLAMGVAGDAMGQSGAVAVMTVGVIYLLMYTLKIKK
;
A
#
# COMPACT_ATOMS: atom_id res chain seq x y z
N LYS A 1 17.13 -7.42 -17.02
CA LYS A 1 17.74 -8.44 -17.90
C LYS A 1 16.76 -9.57 -18.25
N ILE A 2 15.86 -9.95 -17.32
CA ILE A 2 14.99 -11.14 -17.45
C ILE A 2 13.65 -10.80 -18.15
N GLY A 3 13.23 -9.54 -18.18
CA GLY A 3 11.92 -9.07 -18.64
C GLY A 3 10.92 -8.96 -17.48
N ARG A 4 9.94 -8.06 -17.63
CA ARG A 4 8.98 -7.75 -16.55
C ARG A 4 8.01 -8.91 -16.30
N LYS A 5 7.43 -9.49 -17.37
CA LYS A 5 6.55 -10.66 -17.28
C LYS A 5 7.25 -11.84 -16.59
N LYS A 6 8.48 -12.15 -17.02
CA LYS A 6 9.27 -13.24 -16.42
C LYS A 6 9.60 -12.96 -14.96
N THR A 7 9.84 -11.68 -14.59
CA THR A 7 10.10 -11.31 -13.18
C THR A 7 8.82 -11.45 -12.34
N VAL A 8 7.64 -11.10 -12.87
CA VAL A 8 6.36 -11.33 -12.19
C VAL A 8 6.10 -12.83 -12.04
N LEU A 9 6.36 -13.65 -13.06
CA LEU A 9 6.25 -15.12 -12.94
C LEU A 9 7.20 -15.67 -11.88
N LEU A 10 8.46 -15.23 -11.87
CA LEU A 10 9.43 -15.60 -10.84
C LEU A 10 8.95 -15.23 -9.43
N SER A 11 8.37 -14.03 -9.26
CA SER A 11 7.82 -13.61 -7.97
C SER A 11 6.68 -14.51 -7.50
N LEU A 12 5.80 -14.95 -8.41
CA LEU A 12 4.72 -15.90 -8.10
C LEU A 12 5.27 -17.27 -7.71
N ILE A 13 6.34 -17.75 -8.36
CA ILE A 13 7.01 -19.01 -8.01
C ILE A 13 7.65 -18.91 -6.62
N ILE A 14 8.32 -17.80 -6.31
CA ILE A 14 8.89 -17.56 -4.98
C ILE A 14 7.78 -17.50 -3.92
N THR A 15 6.68 -16.81 -4.21
CA THR A 15 5.50 -16.77 -3.33
C THR A 15 4.94 -18.17 -3.10
N PHE A 16 4.78 -18.99 -4.15
CA PHE A 16 4.34 -20.37 -4.01
C PHE A 16 5.29 -21.19 -3.13
N ALA A 17 6.60 -21.08 -3.37
CA ALA A 17 7.61 -21.76 -2.54
C ALA A 17 7.56 -21.32 -1.08
N SER A 18 7.34 -20.02 -0.82
CA SER A 18 7.21 -19.50 0.54
C SER A 18 6.00 -20.09 1.27
N LEU A 19 4.87 -20.23 0.58
CA LEU A 19 3.63 -20.80 1.12
C LEU A 19 3.72 -22.31 1.37
N LEU A 20 4.62 -23.01 0.69
CA LEU A 20 4.85 -24.44 0.85
C LEU A 20 5.54 -24.75 2.19
N ILE A 21 6.42 -23.88 2.67
CA ILE A 21 7.22 -24.10 3.88
C ILE A 21 6.34 -24.36 5.12
N PRO A 22 5.32 -23.54 5.46
CA PRO A 22 4.47 -23.75 6.62
C PRO A 22 3.62 -25.03 6.58
N VAL A 23 3.48 -25.64 5.41
CA VAL A 23 2.79 -26.94 5.28
C VAL A 23 3.59 -28.05 5.94
N PHE A 24 4.93 -27.96 5.90
CA PHE A 24 5.82 -28.97 6.50
C PHE A 24 6.08 -28.75 7.99
N GLY A 25 5.89 -27.53 8.49
CA GLY A 25 6.09 -27.22 9.90
C GLY A 25 5.86 -25.76 10.25
N ASP A 26 5.65 -25.49 11.54
CA ASP A 26 5.34 -24.16 12.10
C ASP A 26 6.43 -23.65 13.07
N GLY A 27 7.60 -24.28 13.07
CA GLY A 27 8.71 -23.80 13.87
C GLY A 27 9.10 -22.36 13.51
N TYR A 28 9.52 -21.59 14.52
CA TYR A 28 9.87 -20.16 14.37
C TYR A 28 10.79 -19.88 13.16
N THR A 29 11.84 -20.67 13.01
CA THR A 29 12.80 -20.52 11.90
C THR A 29 12.17 -20.77 10.53
N LEU A 30 11.30 -21.80 10.39
CA LEU A 30 10.60 -22.10 9.14
C LEU A 30 9.64 -20.96 8.78
N MET A 31 8.91 -20.44 9.75
CA MET A 31 8.01 -19.31 9.54
C MET A 31 8.78 -18.04 9.14
N LEU A 32 9.93 -17.78 9.79
CA LEU A 32 10.78 -16.64 9.45
C LEU A 32 11.31 -16.73 8.00
N ILE A 33 11.76 -17.92 7.57
CA ILE A 33 12.19 -18.14 6.18
C ILE A 33 11.02 -17.96 5.22
N SER A 34 9.85 -18.53 5.53
CA SER A 34 8.64 -18.39 4.72
C SER A 34 8.26 -16.92 4.52
N PHE A 35 8.15 -16.14 5.61
CA PHE A 35 7.79 -14.72 5.51
C PHE A 35 8.88 -13.89 4.82
N SER A 36 10.16 -14.23 4.99
CA SER A 36 11.25 -13.56 4.27
C SER A 36 11.13 -13.78 2.75
N LEU A 37 10.89 -15.02 2.32
CA LEU A 37 10.66 -15.35 0.91
C LEU A 37 9.40 -14.68 0.37
N LEU A 38 8.31 -14.64 1.16
CA LEU A 38 7.08 -13.95 0.81
C LEU A 38 7.32 -12.45 0.58
N GLY A 39 8.13 -11.82 1.46
CA GLY A 39 8.54 -10.43 1.32
C GLY A 39 9.34 -10.17 0.04
N ILE A 40 10.30 -11.06 -0.28
CA ILE A 40 11.08 -11.00 -1.52
C ILE A 40 10.16 -11.13 -2.75
N GLY A 41 9.25 -12.13 -2.74
CA GLY A 41 8.26 -12.32 -3.79
C GLY A 41 7.40 -11.09 -4.00
N ASN A 42 6.87 -10.50 -2.92
CA ASN A 42 6.06 -9.28 -2.98
C ASN A 42 6.84 -8.07 -3.53
N ALA A 43 8.08 -7.87 -3.13
CA ALA A 43 8.93 -6.80 -3.63
C ALA A 43 9.20 -6.93 -5.14
N LEU A 44 9.53 -8.15 -5.60
CA LEU A 44 9.71 -8.45 -7.03
C LEU A 44 8.41 -8.24 -7.82
N MET A 45 7.27 -8.65 -7.28
CA MET A 45 5.96 -8.44 -7.88
C MET A 45 5.69 -6.95 -8.09
N GLN A 46 5.77 -6.16 -7.05
CA GLN A 46 5.41 -4.73 -7.10
C GLN A 46 6.36 -3.93 -8.00
N THR A 47 7.67 -4.24 -7.98
CA THR A 47 8.65 -3.54 -8.82
C THR A 47 8.50 -3.86 -10.31
N SER A 48 7.93 -5.01 -10.67
CA SER A 48 7.81 -5.46 -12.06
C SER A 48 6.40 -5.32 -12.62
N LEU A 49 5.36 -5.57 -11.82
CA LEU A 49 3.97 -5.52 -12.25
C LEU A 49 3.53 -4.09 -12.63
N ASN A 50 3.87 -3.10 -11.81
CA ASN A 50 3.49 -1.72 -12.05
C ASN A 50 4.08 -1.15 -13.36
N PRO A 51 5.39 -1.32 -13.68
CA PRO A 51 5.91 -0.96 -14.99
C PRO A 51 5.33 -1.80 -16.14
N LEU A 52 5.01 -3.08 -15.90
CA LEU A 52 4.37 -3.92 -16.91
C LEU A 52 3.01 -3.36 -17.29
N LEU A 53 2.19 -3.00 -16.30
CA LEU A 53 0.90 -2.34 -16.53
C LEU A 53 1.06 -1.01 -17.27
N SER A 54 2.07 -0.21 -16.93
CA SER A 54 2.32 1.08 -17.59
C SER A 54 2.76 0.97 -19.06
N ASN A 55 3.15 -0.20 -19.53
CA ASN A 55 3.43 -0.45 -20.94
C ASN A 55 2.16 -0.83 -21.73
N ILE A 56 1.21 -1.48 -21.05
CA ILE A 56 -0.02 -1.95 -21.67
C ILE A 56 -1.09 -0.85 -21.64
N ILE A 57 -1.09 -0.04 -20.58
CA ILE A 57 -2.11 0.98 -20.33
C ILE A 57 -1.49 2.36 -20.48
N ALA A 58 -2.02 3.14 -21.43
CA ALA A 58 -1.55 4.48 -21.72
C ALA A 58 -2.38 5.55 -20.98
N GLY A 59 -1.75 6.71 -20.72
CA GLY A 59 -2.41 7.93 -20.29
C GLY A 59 -3.04 7.84 -18.91
N ASN A 60 -4.11 8.62 -18.72
CA ASN A 60 -4.79 8.81 -17.43
C ASN A 60 -5.42 7.52 -16.83
N LYS A 61 -5.55 6.46 -17.64
CA LYS A 61 -6.09 5.18 -17.18
C LYS A 61 -5.14 4.40 -16.28
N LEU A 62 -3.83 4.73 -16.27
CA LEU A 62 -2.86 4.01 -15.44
C LEU A 62 -3.16 4.18 -13.95
N ALA A 63 -3.41 5.40 -13.48
CA ALA A 63 -3.75 5.64 -12.06
C ALA A 63 -5.01 4.89 -11.65
N SER A 64 -6.05 4.91 -12.50
CA SER A 64 -7.30 4.16 -12.29
C SER A 64 -7.03 2.65 -12.17
N THR A 65 -6.23 2.08 -13.06
CA THR A 65 -5.92 0.64 -13.06
C THR A 65 -5.08 0.24 -11.84
N LEU A 66 -4.10 1.04 -11.46
CA LEU A 66 -3.33 0.82 -10.24
C LEU A 66 -4.22 0.89 -9.00
N THR A 67 -5.15 1.84 -8.96
CA THR A 67 -6.14 1.97 -7.88
C THR A 67 -7.09 0.76 -7.83
N PHE A 68 -7.55 0.27 -8.99
CA PHE A 68 -8.34 -0.95 -9.05
C PHE A 68 -7.57 -2.17 -8.53
N GLY A 69 -6.27 -2.26 -8.82
CA GLY A 69 -5.38 -3.27 -8.23
C GLY A 69 -5.31 -3.19 -6.70
N GLN A 70 -5.28 -1.98 -6.13
CA GLN A 70 -5.33 -1.80 -4.67
C GLN A 70 -6.68 -2.21 -4.09
N PHE A 71 -7.79 -1.96 -4.81
CA PHE A 71 -9.12 -2.44 -4.42
C PHE A 71 -9.20 -3.96 -4.37
N VAL A 72 -8.70 -4.66 -5.40
CA VAL A 72 -8.64 -6.13 -5.43
C VAL A 72 -7.80 -6.67 -4.27
N LYS A 73 -6.65 -6.02 -3.97
CA LYS A 73 -5.82 -6.37 -2.82
C LYS A 73 -6.58 -6.20 -1.49
N ALA A 74 -7.36 -5.13 -1.35
CA ALA A 74 -8.14 -4.88 -0.16
C ALA A 74 -9.27 -5.94 0.02
N ILE A 75 -9.96 -6.33 -1.06
CA ILE A 75 -10.95 -7.43 -1.01
C ILE A 75 -10.29 -8.73 -0.57
N ALA A 76 -9.11 -9.06 -1.12
CA ALA A 76 -8.39 -10.27 -0.73
C ALA A 76 -8.06 -10.28 0.77
N SER A 77 -7.67 -9.13 1.34
CA SER A 77 -7.41 -8.98 2.78
C SER A 77 -8.69 -9.17 3.61
N PHE A 78 -9.83 -8.66 3.12
CA PHE A 78 -11.15 -8.84 3.76
C PHE A 78 -11.62 -10.30 3.70
N ALA A 79 -11.50 -10.94 2.55
CA ALA A 79 -11.86 -12.35 2.37
C ALA A 79 -11.06 -13.23 3.33
N MET A 80 -9.78 -12.90 3.57
CA MET A 80 -8.95 -13.60 4.54
C MET A 80 -9.40 -13.42 5.97
N TRP A 81 -9.75 -12.20 6.37
CA TRP A 81 -10.30 -11.97 7.69
C TRP A 81 -11.58 -12.79 7.91
N GLY A 82 -12.52 -12.78 6.96
CA GLY A 82 -13.69 -13.63 6.99
C GLY A 82 -13.36 -15.12 7.06
N ALA A 83 -12.38 -15.58 6.27
CA ALA A 83 -11.93 -16.96 6.29
C ALA A 83 -11.35 -17.36 7.66
N THR A 84 -10.55 -16.51 8.30
CA THR A 84 -9.98 -16.80 9.63
C THR A 84 -11.04 -16.90 10.72
N GLN A 85 -12.21 -16.25 10.56
CA GLN A 85 -13.33 -16.38 11.50
C GLN A 85 -14.16 -17.65 11.24
N THR A 86 -14.31 -18.06 9.98
CA THR A 86 -15.18 -19.18 9.60
C THR A 86 -14.46 -20.53 9.59
N ILE A 87 -13.16 -20.59 9.27
CA ILE A 87 -12.36 -21.81 9.21
C ILE A 87 -12.45 -22.64 10.50
N PRO A 88 -12.33 -22.07 11.73
CA PRO A 88 -12.45 -22.83 12.96
C PRO A 88 -13.81 -23.48 13.15
N SER A 89 -14.91 -22.88 12.63
CA SER A 89 -16.26 -23.47 12.74
C SER A 89 -16.42 -24.76 11.93
N PHE A 90 -15.53 -25.01 10.96
CA PHE A 90 -15.45 -26.27 10.21
C PHE A 90 -14.45 -27.26 10.80
N GLY A 91 -13.91 -27.01 11.98
CA GLY A 91 -12.87 -27.84 12.60
C GLY A 91 -11.50 -27.77 11.92
N LEU A 92 -11.29 -26.79 11.05
CA LEU A 92 -10.05 -26.61 10.30
C LEU A 92 -9.16 -25.56 10.99
N GLY A 93 -7.86 -25.85 11.05
CA GLY A 93 -6.88 -24.89 11.56
C GLY A 93 -6.52 -23.81 10.52
N TRP A 94 -5.94 -22.69 10.98
CA TRP A 94 -5.47 -21.57 10.16
C TRP A 94 -4.51 -22.00 9.04
N ARG A 95 -3.82 -23.14 9.19
CA ARG A 95 -2.89 -23.67 8.19
C ARG A 95 -3.54 -23.99 6.83
N VAL A 96 -4.84 -24.21 6.78
CA VAL A 96 -5.56 -24.46 5.52
C VAL A 96 -5.49 -23.28 4.54
N LEU A 97 -5.16 -22.11 5.05
CA LEU A 97 -4.99 -20.91 4.23
C LEU A 97 -3.81 -21.01 3.27
N PHE A 98 -2.72 -21.68 3.65
CA PHE A 98 -1.55 -21.84 2.79
C PHE A 98 -1.87 -22.63 1.52
N PRO A 99 -2.48 -23.84 1.58
CA PRO A 99 -2.94 -24.54 0.38
C PRO A 99 -3.89 -23.70 -0.50
N VAL A 100 -4.82 -22.95 0.08
CA VAL A 100 -5.72 -22.08 -0.69
C VAL A 100 -4.94 -21.04 -1.48
N TYR A 101 -3.99 -20.34 -0.83
CA TYR A 101 -3.13 -19.37 -1.52
C TYR A 101 -2.22 -20.03 -2.56
N MET A 102 -1.74 -21.26 -2.32
CA MET A 102 -0.95 -22.02 -3.29
C MET A 102 -1.75 -22.27 -4.57
N VAL A 103 -3.01 -22.68 -4.45
CA VAL A 103 -3.90 -22.85 -5.61
C VAL A 103 -4.08 -21.55 -6.37
N ILE A 104 -4.33 -20.45 -5.67
CA ILE A 104 -4.44 -19.11 -6.28
C ILE A 104 -3.13 -18.72 -7.00
N ALA A 105 -1.97 -19.00 -6.40
CA ALA A 105 -0.67 -18.71 -7.00
C ALA A 105 -0.46 -19.54 -8.30
N VAL A 106 -0.82 -20.82 -8.30
CA VAL A 106 -0.74 -21.68 -9.49
C VAL A 106 -1.65 -21.17 -10.60
N LEU A 107 -2.89 -20.80 -10.27
CA LEU A 107 -3.83 -20.20 -11.24
C LEU A 107 -3.27 -18.88 -11.81
N ALA A 108 -2.69 -18.04 -10.97
CA ALA A 108 -2.08 -16.79 -11.42
C ALA A 108 -0.86 -17.04 -12.34
N ILE A 109 -0.02 -18.03 -12.03
CA ILE A 109 1.10 -18.43 -12.87
C ILE A 109 0.59 -18.93 -14.23
N ALA A 110 -0.43 -19.79 -14.25
CA ALA A 110 -1.00 -20.33 -15.46
C ALA A 110 -1.63 -19.24 -16.34
N LEU A 111 -2.43 -18.36 -15.76
CA LEU A 111 -3.07 -17.24 -16.46
C LEU A 111 -2.04 -16.26 -17.04
N LEU A 112 -1.07 -15.83 -16.23
CA LEU A 112 -0.04 -14.91 -16.71
C LEU A 112 0.88 -15.59 -17.72
N GLY A 113 1.20 -16.85 -17.53
CA GLY A 113 2.03 -17.65 -18.44
C GLY A 113 1.41 -17.74 -19.84
N SER A 114 0.11 -18.02 -19.90
CA SER A 114 -0.64 -18.16 -21.16
C SER A 114 -0.97 -16.83 -21.86
N THR A 115 -0.91 -15.69 -21.13
CA THR A 115 -1.22 -14.39 -21.72
C THR A 115 -0.05 -13.88 -22.56
N PRO A 116 -0.17 -13.69 -23.89
CA PRO A 116 0.89 -13.11 -24.70
C PRO A 116 1.05 -11.61 -24.34
N ILE A 117 2.23 -11.24 -23.85
CA ILE A 117 2.59 -9.86 -23.57
C ILE A 117 3.89 -9.54 -24.29
N GLU A 118 3.83 -8.59 -25.22
CA GLU A 118 5.03 -8.07 -25.88
C GLU A 118 5.74 -7.12 -24.93
N GLU A 119 7.00 -7.40 -24.67
CA GLU A 119 7.84 -6.57 -23.81
C GLU A 119 8.95 -5.91 -24.62
N GLU A 120 9.07 -4.61 -24.51
CA GLU A 120 10.27 -3.92 -24.95
C GLU A 120 11.46 -4.39 -24.09
N LYS A 121 12.44 -5.01 -24.73
CA LYS A 121 13.68 -5.40 -24.04
C LYS A 121 14.45 -4.14 -23.66
N PRO A 122 14.79 -3.94 -22.39
CA PRO A 122 15.63 -2.81 -22.02
C PRO A 122 17.05 -3.02 -22.61
N ASP A 123 17.54 -2.04 -23.35
CA ASP A 123 18.87 -2.09 -23.99
C ASP A 123 20.01 -2.26 -23.00
N LYS A 124 19.85 -1.79 -21.76
CA LYS A 124 20.85 -1.94 -20.69
C LYS A 124 20.18 -2.18 -19.35
N ALA A 125 20.72 -3.11 -18.56
CA ALA A 125 20.32 -3.31 -17.18
C ALA A 125 20.86 -2.17 -16.31
N SER A 126 19.97 -1.44 -15.66
CA SER A 126 20.34 -0.38 -14.72
C SER A 126 20.76 -0.98 -13.37
N GLY A 127 21.88 -0.49 -12.83
CA GLY A 127 22.33 -0.85 -11.49
C GLY A 127 21.68 0.00 -10.40
N PHE A 128 21.85 -0.38 -9.13
CA PHE A 128 21.37 0.39 -7.96
C PHE A 128 21.80 1.87 -8.01
N LYS A 129 23.02 2.16 -8.43
CA LYS A 129 23.53 3.53 -8.56
C LYS A 129 22.67 4.37 -9.51
N ALA A 130 22.18 3.78 -10.60
CA ALA A 130 21.30 4.47 -11.55
C ALA A 130 19.91 4.77 -10.94
N CYS A 131 19.38 3.87 -10.11
CA CYS A 131 18.12 4.11 -9.39
C CYS A 131 18.26 5.26 -8.39
N PHE A 132 19.30 5.24 -7.55
CA PHE A 132 19.53 6.31 -6.56
C PHE A 132 19.89 7.66 -7.22
N ALA A 133 20.56 7.66 -8.38
CA ALA A 133 20.82 8.89 -9.13
C ALA A 133 19.53 9.63 -9.55
N LEU A 134 18.39 8.92 -9.63
CA LEU A 134 17.10 9.54 -9.92
C LEU A 134 16.58 10.43 -8.77
N LEU A 135 17.04 10.24 -7.54
CA LEU A 135 16.75 11.14 -6.43
C LEU A 135 17.30 12.56 -6.65
N GLY A 136 18.31 12.70 -7.51
CA GLY A 136 18.77 14.02 -7.97
C GLY A 136 17.76 14.77 -8.86
N LYS A 137 16.68 14.12 -9.30
CA LYS A 137 15.59 14.77 -10.04
C LYS A 137 14.50 15.23 -9.07
N PRO A 138 14.24 16.55 -8.95
CA PRO A 138 13.37 17.09 -7.90
C PRO A 138 11.97 16.44 -7.87
N PHE A 139 11.35 16.21 -9.03
CA PHE A 139 10.04 15.60 -9.08
C PHE A 139 10.02 14.15 -8.59
N ILE A 140 11.07 13.37 -8.91
CA ILE A 140 11.19 11.97 -8.47
C ILE A 140 11.45 11.92 -6.96
N LEU A 141 12.31 12.79 -6.44
CA LEU A 141 12.53 12.91 -4.99
C LEU A 141 11.24 13.26 -4.24
N LEU A 142 10.49 14.25 -4.74
CA LEU A 142 9.20 14.64 -4.14
C LEU A 142 8.21 13.47 -4.19
N SER A 143 8.16 12.72 -5.29
CA SER A 143 7.28 11.54 -5.41
C SER A 143 7.70 10.43 -4.43
N PHE A 144 9.00 10.18 -4.29
CA PHE A 144 9.55 9.20 -3.34
C PHE A 144 9.15 9.53 -1.89
N ILE A 145 9.35 10.78 -1.46
CA ILE A 145 8.94 11.24 -0.13
C ILE A 145 7.41 11.19 0.00
N GLY A 146 6.66 11.52 -1.06
CA GLY A 146 5.20 11.40 -1.09
C GLY A 146 4.70 9.99 -0.83
N ILE A 147 5.36 8.98 -1.40
CA ILE A 147 5.04 7.56 -1.12
C ILE A 147 5.44 7.20 0.32
N MET A 148 6.57 7.67 0.82
CA MET A 148 6.93 7.47 2.23
C MET A 148 5.87 8.04 3.18
N CYS A 149 5.38 9.26 2.92
CA CYS A 149 4.32 9.88 3.71
C CYS A 149 3.01 9.08 3.62
N HIS A 150 2.60 8.67 2.40
CA HIS A 150 1.41 7.84 2.20
C HIS A 150 1.45 6.57 3.04
N VAL A 151 2.54 5.82 2.96
CA VAL A 151 2.68 4.55 3.70
C VAL A 151 2.84 4.78 5.19
N GLY A 152 3.52 5.86 5.58
CA GLY A 152 3.63 6.27 6.96
C GLY A 152 2.27 6.59 7.59
N ILE A 153 1.40 7.31 6.86
CA ILE A 153 0.02 7.58 7.28
C ILE A 153 -0.80 6.30 7.34
N ASP A 154 -0.64 5.39 6.35
CA ASP A 154 -1.35 4.12 6.30
C ASP A 154 -1.05 3.24 7.52
N VAL A 155 0.22 2.93 7.74
CA VAL A 155 0.67 2.12 8.89
C VAL A 155 0.42 2.88 10.20
N GLY A 156 0.68 4.18 10.21
CA GLY A 156 0.47 5.04 11.37
C GLY A 156 -0.98 5.03 11.83
N THR A 157 -1.94 5.23 10.93
CA THR A 157 -3.36 5.20 11.29
C THR A 157 -3.77 3.85 11.86
N ASN A 158 -3.32 2.74 11.23
CA ASN A 158 -3.65 1.39 11.70
C ASN A 158 -3.11 1.09 13.10
N THR A 159 -1.96 1.63 13.45
CA THR A 159 -1.35 1.41 14.77
C THR A 159 -1.87 2.39 15.83
N THR A 160 -2.22 3.61 15.43
CA THR A 160 -2.58 4.70 16.37
C THR A 160 -4.09 4.77 16.61
N ALA A 161 -4.93 4.43 15.63
CA ALA A 161 -6.38 4.54 15.77
C ALA A 161 -6.95 3.75 16.97
N PRO A 162 -6.60 2.47 17.18
CA PRO A 162 -7.01 1.77 18.38
C PRO A 162 -6.45 2.42 19.66
N LYS A 163 -5.20 2.84 19.64
CA LYS A 163 -4.54 3.44 20.81
C LYS A 163 -5.17 4.78 21.23
N ILE A 164 -5.64 5.59 20.28
CA ILE A 164 -6.38 6.83 20.56
C ILE A 164 -7.67 6.53 21.33
N LEU A 165 -8.41 5.49 20.90
CA LEU A 165 -9.66 5.09 21.56
C LEU A 165 -9.40 4.53 22.96
N MET A 166 -8.34 3.73 23.11
CA MET A 166 -7.92 3.23 24.43
C MET A 166 -7.48 4.37 25.36
N GLU A 167 -6.67 5.31 24.87
CA GLU A 167 -6.14 6.42 25.68
C GLU A 167 -7.21 7.46 26.07
N ARG A 168 -8.17 7.74 25.17
CA ARG A 168 -9.13 8.84 25.38
C ARG A 168 -10.48 8.41 25.90
N LEU A 169 -10.85 7.14 25.68
CA LEU A 169 -12.21 6.63 25.99
C LEU A 169 -12.15 5.37 26.87
N ASP A 170 -10.94 5.01 27.39
CA ASP A 170 -10.72 3.82 28.22
C ASP A 170 -11.29 2.51 27.62
N MET A 171 -11.35 2.44 26.27
CA MET A 171 -11.81 1.26 25.57
C MET A 171 -10.85 0.09 25.72
N THR A 172 -11.38 -1.12 25.75
CA THR A 172 -10.54 -2.33 25.67
C THR A 172 -9.92 -2.49 24.28
N LEU A 173 -8.82 -3.22 24.15
CA LEU A 173 -8.19 -3.50 22.85
C LEU A 173 -9.16 -4.17 21.87
N ALA A 174 -10.06 -5.02 22.35
CA ALA A 174 -11.06 -5.71 21.50
C ALA A 174 -12.04 -4.72 20.89
N GLU A 175 -12.55 -3.78 21.67
CA GLU A 175 -13.49 -2.74 21.21
C GLU A 175 -12.79 -1.76 20.28
N ALA A 176 -11.62 -1.26 20.68
CA ALA A 176 -10.81 -0.31 19.89
C ALA A 176 -10.34 -0.89 18.55
N GLY A 177 -10.21 -2.20 18.44
CA GLY A 177 -9.79 -2.90 17.22
C GLY A 177 -10.70 -2.66 16.02
N PHE A 178 -11.98 -2.29 16.25
CA PHE A 178 -12.90 -1.92 15.19
C PHE A 178 -12.43 -0.71 14.37
N ALA A 179 -11.66 0.20 14.97
CA ALA A 179 -11.09 1.34 14.29
C ALA A 179 -10.22 0.95 13.07
N THR A 180 -9.41 -0.09 13.21
CA THR A 180 -8.59 -0.62 12.11
C THR A 180 -9.46 -1.19 10.98
N SER A 181 -10.51 -1.93 11.33
CA SER A 181 -11.47 -2.47 10.36
C SER A 181 -12.18 -1.35 9.59
N LEU A 182 -12.62 -0.33 10.30
CA LEU A 182 -13.28 0.85 9.73
C LEU A 182 -12.36 1.58 8.74
N TYR A 183 -11.07 1.77 9.10
CA TYR A 183 -10.08 2.34 8.19
C TYR A 183 -10.00 1.56 6.88
N PHE A 184 -9.88 0.23 6.94
CA PHE A 184 -9.78 -0.61 5.75
C PHE A 184 -11.07 -0.66 4.93
N ILE A 185 -12.25 -0.62 5.56
CA ILE A 185 -13.53 -0.52 4.85
C ILE A 185 -13.54 0.75 3.98
N PHE A 186 -13.28 1.91 4.59
CA PHE A 186 -13.32 3.17 3.86
C PHE A 186 -12.19 3.31 2.85
N ARG A 187 -11.02 2.73 3.12
CA ARG A 187 -9.94 2.63 2.14
C ARG A 187 -10.36 1.78 0.93
N THR A 188 -11.02 0.65 1.15
CA THR A 188 -11.53 -0.21 0.09
C THR A 188 -12.58 0.51 -0.76
N VAL A 189 -13.56 1.16 -0.12
CA VAL A 189 -14.56 1.99 -0.78
C VAL A 189 -13.89 3.12 -1.59
N GLY A 190 -12.91 3.79 -1.01
CA GLY A 190 -12.15 4.84 -1.68
C GLY A 190 -11.38 4.34 -2.89
N CYS A 191 -10.74 3.16 -2.83
CA CYS A 191 -10.09 2.54 -3.98
C CYS A 191 -11.11 2.18 -5.08
N PHE A 192 -12.25 1.61 -4.71
CA PHE A 192 -13.30 1.27 -5.67
C PHE A 192 -13.83 2.52 -6.39
N LEU A 193 -14.30 3.51 -5.66
CA LEU A 193 -14.80 4.76 -6.23
C LEU A 193 -13.73 5.50 -7.02
N GLY A 194 -12.51 5.55 -6.50
CA GLY A 194 -11.38 6.20 -7.15
C GLY A 194 -11.01 5.57 -8.48
N ALA A 195 -11.14 4.24 -8.61
CA ALA A 195 -10.89 3.56 -9.88
C ALA A 195 -11.82 4.06 -11.01
N PHE A 196 -13.08 4.40 -10.69
CA PHE A 196 -14.02 4.96 -11.66
C PHE A 196 -13.86 6.47 -11.82
N ILE A 197 -13.67 7.19 -10.72
CA ILE A 197 -13.53 8.66 -10.73
C ILE A 197 -12.29 9.07 -11.54
N LEU A 198 -11.15 8.40 -11.34
CA LEU A 198 -9.89 8.70 -12.04
C LEU A 198 -9.93 8.44 -13.55
N GLN A 199 -10.94 7.73 -14.04
CA GLN A 199 -11.14 7.60 -15.50
C GLN A 199 -11.71 8.87 -16.14
N LYS A 200 -12.45 9.66 -15.37
CA LYS A 200 -13.22 10.82 -15.85
C LYS A 200 -12.75 12.14 -15.25
N ALA A 201 -12.24 12.13 -14.03
CA ALA A 201 -11.81 13.32 -13.31
C ALA A 201 -10.30 13.51 -13.36
N SER A 202 -9.86 14.76 -13.16
CA SER A 202 -8.45 15.10 -13.04
C SER A 202 -7.83 14.42 -11.80
N ALA A 203 -6.72 13.71 -11.99
CA ALA A 203 -5.96 13.11 -10.90
C ALA A 203 -5.53 14.14 -9.84
N LYS A 204 -5.22 15.37 -10.28
CA LYS A 204 -4.85 16.47 -9.39
C LYS A 204 -6.01 16.88 -8.47
N SER A 205 -7.21 17.07 -9.03
CA SER A 205 -8.38 17.49 -8.25
C SER A 205 -8.81 16.42 -7.26
N PHE A 206 -8.77 15.15 -7.68
CA PHE A 206 -9.12 14.03 -6.82
C PHE A 206 -8.08 13.84 -5.70
N PHE A 207 -6.80 13.97 -6.02
CA PHE A 207 -5.73 13.95 -5.02
C PHE A 207 -5.86 15.09 -4.00
N ALA A 208 -6.13 16.31 -4.47
CA ALA A 208 -6.35 17.46 -3.60
C ALA A 208 -7.51 17.23 -2.61
N LEU A 209 -8.65 16.74 -3.11
CA LEU A 209 -9.80 16.40 -2.27
C LEU A 209 -9.47 15.32 -1.24
N SER A 210 -8.76 14.29 -1.65
CA SER A 210 -8.30 13.20 -0.77
C SER A 210 -7.41 13.71 0.36
N VAL A 211 -6.46 14.58 0.04
CA VAL A 211 -5.54 15.16 1.04
C VAL A 211 -6.28 16.14 1.97
N VAL A 212 -7.23 16.92 1.46
CA VAL A 212 -8.07 17.80 2.31
C VAL A 212 -8.89 16.97 3.31
N PHE A 213 -9.47 15.86 2.89
CA PHE A 213 -10.17 14.97 3.83
C PHE A 213 -9.25 14.43 4.92
N MET A 214 -8.03 14.01 4.57
CA MET A 214 -7.06 13.57 5.55
C MET A 214 -6.67 14.71 6.51
N LEU A 215 -6.46 15.94 6.00
CA LEU A 215 -6.09 17.08 6.83
C LEU A 215 -7.19 17.43 7.82
N LEU A 216 -8.44 17.50 7.37
CA LEU A 216 -9.59 17.74 8.25
C LEU A 216 -9.72 16.66 9.32
N ALA A 217 -9.50 15.41 8.95
CA ALA A 217 -9.52 14.29 9.88
C ALA A 217 -8.39 14.40 10.93
N MET A 218 -7.17 14.77 10.51
CA MET A 218 -6.06 14.99 11.46
C MET A 218 -6.40 16.11 12.47
N VAL A 219 -6.95 17.22 11.99
CA VAL A 219 -7.43 18.31 12.87
C VAL A 219 -8.52 17.80 13.82
N GLY A 220 -9.47 17.01 13.30
CA GLY A 220 -10.51 16.39 14.12
C GLY A 220 -9.95 15.48 15.22
N LEU A 221 -8.95 14.66 14.89
CA LEU A 221 -8.27 13.81 15.87
C LEU A 221 -7.49 14.60 16.94
N PHE A 222 -7.09 15.84 16.69
CA PHE A 222 -6.51 16.69 17.73
C PHE A 222 -7.55 17.30 18.67
N ILE A 223 -8.68 17.74 18.13
CA ILE A 223 -9.65 18.57 18.85
C ILE A 223 -10.68 17.73 19.59
N PHE A 224 -11.17 16.65 18.98
CA PHE A 224 -12.33 15.94 19.47
C PHE A 224 -11.97 14.67 20.24
N HIS A 225 -12.75 14.38 21.28
CA HIS A 225 -12.64 13.20 22.15
C HIS A 225 -13.89 12.31 22.08
N SER A 226 -14.84 12.63 21.22
CA SER A 226 -16.06 11.82 21.02
C SER A 226 -15.73 10.60 20.15
N GLU A 227 -16.18 9.42 20.58
CA GLU A 227 -16.05 8.16 19.87
C GLU A 227 -16.50 8.26 18.42
N THR A 228 -17.69 8.77 18.19
CA THR A 228 -18.28 8.91 16.85
C THR A 228 -17.42 9.79 15.95
N ILE A 229 -16.90 10.90 16.47
CA ILE A 229 -16.08 11.82 15.68
C ILE A 229 -14.73 11.19 15.37
N ILE A 230 -14.11 10.47 16.32
CA ILE A 230 -12.86 9.74 16.09
C ILE A 230 -13.05 8.70 14.97
N TYR A 231 -14.14 7.93 15.00
CA TYR A 231 -14.44 6.98 13.92
C TYR A 231 -14.67 7.67 12.57
N ILE A 232 -15.36 8.80 12.52
CA ILE A 232 -15.51 9.58 11.29
C ILE A 232 -14.15 10.04 10.76
N CYS A 233 -13.27 10.54 11.62
CA CYS A 233 -11.92 10.94 11.23
C CYS A 233 -11.13 9.76 10.66
N ILE A 234 -11.17 8.59 11.31
CA ILE A 234 -10.49 7.38 10.84
C ILE A 234 -11.01 6.95 9.46
N ALA A 235 -12.34 6.98 9.27
CA ALA A 235 -12.98 6.69 7.99
C ALA A 235 -12.53 7.68 6.90
N MET A 236 -12.46 8.97 7.22
CA MET A 236 -11.99 10.02 6.30
C MET A 236 -10.52 9.83 5.92
N ILE A 237 -9.66 9.42 6.85
CA ILE A 237 -8.25 9.12 6.55
C ILE A 237 -8.18 7.90 5.63
N GLY A 238 -8.93 6.82 5.92
CA GLY A 238 -8.98 5.64 5.09
C GLY A 238 -9.39 5.95 3.65
N PHE A 239 -10.49 6.68 3.48
CA PHE A 239 -10.97 7.12 2.17
C PHE A 239 -9.95 8.03 1.45
N GLY A 240 -9.43 9.04 2.14
CA GLY A 240 -8.46 9.99 1.57
C GLY A 240 -7.16 9.32 1.16
N ASN A 241 -6.64 8.40 1.96
CA ASN A 241 -5.37 7.73 1.68
C ASN A 241 -5.45 6.65 0.58
N SER A 242 -6.66 6.24 0.17
CA SER A 242 -6.91 5.10 -0.71
C SER A 242 -6.21 5.19 -2.07
N ASN A 243 -6.17 6.38 -2.68
CA ASN A 243 -5.70 6.57 -4.06
C ASN A 243 -4.35 7.27 -4.18
N VAL A 244 -3.79 7.73 -3.06
CA VAL A 244 -2.56 8.53 -3.00
C VAL A 244 -1.39 7.80 -3.66
N PHE A 245 -1.18 6.53 -3.30
CA PHE A 245 -0.12 5.71 -3.90
C PHE A 245 -0.23 5.64 -5.42
N SER A 246 -1.40 5.28 -5.93
CA SER A 246 -1.64 5.06 -7.36
C SER A 246 -1.41 6.33 -8.18
N ILE A 247 -1.81 7.48 -7.64
CA ILE A 247 -1.65 8.78 -8.31
C ILE A 247 -0.16 9.16 -8.31
N ILE A 248 0.52 9.15 -7.17
CA ILE A 248 1.95 9.51 -7.10
C ILE A 248 2.78 8.57 -7.98
N PHE A 249 2.54 7.28 -7.89
CA PHE A 249 3.26 6.27 -8.64
C PHE A 249 3.10 6.46 -10.16
N SER A 250 1.89 6.67 -10.65
CA SER A 250 1.63 6.93 -12.06
C SER A 250 2.29 8.22 -12.54
N GLN A 251 2.22 9.30 -11.76
CA GLN A 251 2.87 10.57 -12.07
C GLN A 251 4.40 10.44 -12.16
N ALA A 252 5.01 9.66 -11.25
CA ALA A 252 6.45 9.40 -11.28
C ALA A 252 6.86 8.60 -12.53
N LEU A 253 6.08 7.60 -12.94
CA LEU A 253 6.32 6.83 -14.17
C LEU A 253 6.18 7.69 -15.43
N PHE A 254 5.18 8.59 -15.47
CA PHE A 254 5.00 9.51 -16.60
C PHE A 254 6.11 10.57 -16.70
N ALA A 255 6.70 10.95 -15.57
CA ALA A 255 7.79 11.92 -15.55
C ALA A 255 9.07 11.39 -16.22
N MET A 256 9.27 10.08 -16.22
CA MET A 256 10.47 9.43 -16.78
C MET A 256 10.13 8.13 -17.52
N PRO A 257 9.47 8.22 -18.68
CA PRO A 257 8.96 7.05 -19.42
C PRO A 257 10.06 6.08 -19.87
N GLU A 258 11.29 6.58 -20.09
CA GLU A 258 12.44 5.76 -20.51
C GLU A 258 13.09 4.98 -19.35
N LYS A 259 12.79 5.35 -18.09
CA LYS A 259 13.37 4.77 -16.86
C LYS A 259 12.33 4.18 -15.92
N LYS A 260 11.26 3.62 -16.48
CA LYS A 260 10.13 3.10 -15.69
C LYS A 260 10.51 2.04 -14.67
N ASN A 261 11.51 1.20 -14.97
CA ASN A 261 11.97 0.15 -14.05
C ASN A 261 12.66 0.74 -12.82
N GLU A 262 13.58 1.70 -13.05
CA GLU A 262 14.33 2.37 -12.00
C GLU A 262 13.40 3.23 -11.14
N VAL A 263 12.49 3.96 -11.77
CA VAL A 263 11.47 4.76 -11.07
C VAL A 263 10.57 3.84 -10.23
N SER A 264 10.08 2.73 -10.80
CA SER A 264 9.26 1.78 -10.06
C SER A 264 10.01 1.19 -8.86
N GLY A 265 11.25 0.74 -9.06
CA GLY A 265 12.09 0.23 -7.98
C GLY A 265 12.25 1.26 -6.86
N LEU A 266 12.58 2.51 -7.23
CA LEU A 266 12.73 3.60 -6.27
C LEU A 266 11.43 3.91 -5.52
N MET A 267 10.30 4.00 -6.22
CA MET A 267 8.99 4.25 -5.60
C MET A 267 8.59 3.12 -4.62
N ILE A 268 8.89 1.87 -4.95
CA ILE A 268 8.65 0.75 -4.03
C ILE A 268 9.57 0.81 -2.80
N MET A 269 10.81 1.29 -2.94
CA MET A 269 11.67 1.56 -1.78
C MET A 269 11.06 2.64 -0.85
N GLY A 270 10.23 3.54 -1.37
CA GLY A 270 9.46 4.50 -0.57
C GLY A 270 8.51 3.86 0.45
N LEU A 271 8.16 2.57 0.30
CA LEU A 271 7.38 1.81 1.31
C LEU A 271 8.10 1.74 2.66
N PHE A 272 9.42 2.04 2.71
CA PHE A 272 10.17 2.20 3.94
C PHE A 272 9.62 3.30 4.87
N GLY A 273 8.77 4.19 4.35
CA GLY A 273 7.97 5.12 5.16
C GLY A 273 7.15 4.43 6.26
N GLY A 274 6.70 3.18 6.00
CA GLY A 274 6.03 2.34 6.99
C GLY A 274 6.90 1.91 8.18
N THR A 275 8.22 2.13 8.12
CA THR A 275 9.14 1.94 9.24
C THR A 275 9.50 3.29 9.87
N VAL A 276 9.81 4.29 9.05
CA VAL A 276 10.27 5.61 9.53
C VAL A 276 9.18 6.32 10.33
N PHE A 277 7.94 6.32 9.84
CA PHE A 277 6.84 7.02 10.51
C PHE A 277 6.51 6.40 11.88
N PRO A 278 6.30 5.07 12.04
CA PRO A 278 6.05 4.49 13.35
C PRO A 278 7.18 4.73 14.37
N LEU A 279 8.44 4.77 13.94
CA LEU A 279 9.56 5.14 14.82
C LEU A 279 9.43 6.57 15.31
N ALA A 280 9.19 7.52 14.41
CA ALA A 280 8.99 8.92 14.78
C ALA A 280 7.72 9.11 15.64
N MET A 281 6.65 8.37 15.32
CA MET A 281 5.40 8.37 16.07
C MET A 281 5.57 7.80 17.50
N GLY A 282 6.42 6.77 17.66
CA GLY A 282 6.77 6.24 18.97
C GLY A 282 7.41 7.31 19.84
N VAL A 283 8.47 7.95 19.35
CA VAL A 283 9.18 9.02 20.08
C VAL A 283 8.23 10.21 20.42
N ALA A 284 7.41 10.62 19.46
CA ALA A 284 6.46 11.69 19.70
C ALA A 284 5.33 11.27 20.65
N GLY A 285 4.92 10.01 20.57
CA GLY A 285 3.92 9.41 21.47
C GLY A 285 4.37 9.32 22.91
N ASP A 286 5.64 8.99 23.15
CA ASP A 286 6.23 8.97 24.48
C ASP A 286 6.22 10.37 25.14
N ALA A 287 6.33 11.43 24.34
CA ALA A 287 6.35 12.81 24.82
C ALA A 287 4.96 13.44 24.96
N MET A 288 4.01 13.09 24.09
CA MET A 288 2.72 13.80 23.93
C MET A 288 1.50 12.86 23.90
N GLY A 289 1.65 11.60 24.27
CA GLY A 289 0.60 10.60 24.10
C GLY A 289 0.27 10.36 22.61
N GLN A 290 -0.89 9.79 22.32
CA GLN A 290 -1.28 9.51 20.93
C GLN A 290 -1.44 10.77 20.07
N SER A 291 -1.61 11.94 20.68
CA SER A 291 -1.58 13.23 19.96
C SER A 291 -0.22 13.47 19.27
N GLY A 292 0.90 13.03 19.86
CA GLY A 292 2.21 13.08 19.23
C GLY A 292 2.28 12.24 17.95
N ALA A 293 1.72 11.04 17.98
CA ALA A 293 1.63 10.19 16.79
C ALA A 293 0.78 10.84 15.68
N VAL A 294 -0.35 11.46 16.04
CA VAL A 294 -1.19 12.23 15.09
C VAL A 294 -0.41 13.41 14.50
N ALA A 295 0.41 14.11 15.31
CA ALA A 295 1.26 15.22 14.83
C ALA A 295 2.23 14.77 13.74
N VAL A 296 2.90 13.63 13.93
CA VAL A 296 3.82 13.08 12.91
C VAL A 296 3.08 12.72 11.62
N MET A 297 1.91 12.09 11.71
CA MET A 297 1.09 11.80 10.52
C MET A 297 0.63 13.10 9.83
N THR A 298 0.28 14.14 10.60
CA THR A 298 -0.13 15.44 10.07
C THR A 298 0.96 16.09 9.24
N VAL A 299 2.23 15.98 9.65
CA VAL A 299 3.38 16.45 8.83
C VAL A 299 3.39 15.75 7.48
N GLY A 300 3.14 14.44 7.45
CA GLY A 300 3.00 13.68 6.20
C GLY A 300 1.85 14.18 5.33
N VAL A 301 0.68 14.46 5.91
CA VAL A 301 -0.48 15.01 5.18
C VAL A 301 -0.19 16.40 4.63
N ILE A 302 0.46 17.28 5.40
CA ILE A 302 0.87 18.61 4.93
C ILE A 302 1.85 18.47 3.75
N TYR A 303 2.78 17.54 3.82
CA TYR A 303 3.67 17.27 2.69
C TYR A 303 2.88 16.87 1.43
N LEU A 304 1.91 15.95 1.56
CA LEU A 304 1.05 15.54 0.44
C LEU A 304 0.24 16.72 -0.12
N LEU A 305 -0.20 17.64 0.74
CA LEU A 305 -0.88 18.86 0.29
C LEU A 305 0.04 19.73 -0.58
N MET A 306 1.29 19.94 -0.16
CA MET A 306 2.28 20.65 -0.97
C MET A 306 2.60 19.90 -2.28
N TYR A 307 2.68 18.58 -2.24
CA TYR A 307 2.90 17.75 -3.43
C TYR A 307 1.78 17.90 -4.47
N THR A 308 0.54 18.19 -4.04
CA THR A 308 -0.60 18.45 -4.95
C THR A 308 -0.29 19.52 -6.01
N LEU A 309 0.52 20.53 -5.64
CA LEU A 309 0.92 21.61 -6.56
C LEU A 309 1.81 21.12 -7.71
N LYS A 310 2.45 19.97 -7.54
CA LYS A 310 3.37 19.38 -8.53
C LYS A 310 2.71 18.35 -9.44
N ILE A 311 1.51 17.88 -9.12
CA ILE A 311 0.75 16.93 -9.94
C ILE A 311 0.33 17.62 -11.24
N LYS A 312 0.68 16.98 -12.36
CA LYS A 312 0.22 17.42 -13.70
C LYS A 312 -1.25 17.02 -13.89
N LYS A 313 -1.95 17.83 -14.68
CA LYS A 313 -3.35 17.56 -15.05
C LYS A 313 -3.46 16.33 -15.91
#